data_ddb4da990d9912d90e72d157bd3a2d3d
#
_entry.id   ddb4da990d9912d90e72d157bd3a2d3d
#
_cell.length_a   1.000
_cell.length_b   1.000
_cell.length_c   1.000
_cell.angle_alpha   90.00
_cell.angle_beta   90.00
_cell.angle_gamma   90.00
#
_symmetry.space_group_name_H-M   'P 1'
#
loop_
_entity.id
_entity.type
_entity.pdbx_description
1 polymer ?
#
loop_
_entity_poly.entity_id
_entity_poly.type
_entity_poly.pdbx_seq_one_letter_code
_entity_poly.pdbx_strand_id
1 'polypeptide(L)'
;MAGDVGIDIGAKQVVVTHRLAGHTHAAKSFEQTTAAHRKLITELKRLKPQRIVLEATGVYYFDLALALFEAGLPVAVINPKSFHHFAKLKLTQSKTDPLDAALLAEYAERFEPPLWTPPEPTRLALRDIGRQINRLTATRTQAKNRLHALCAKRSTFALLIEDEREAIATLDQRIKRLAQAAEELLAQDTALAAQIEHLRAAKGVGKASAIALLAELCVLPQHLRAPQVSRYAGLDVRLTQSGSSIDRPGRLSKAGH
;
A
#
# COMPACT_ATOMS: atom_id res chain seq x y z
N MET A 1 15.01 3.86 30.68
CA MET A 1 14.08 4.44 29.66
C MET A 1 14.01 3.46 28.51
N ALA A 2 12.83 3.25 27.95
CA ALA A 2 12.67 2.42 26.77
C ALA A 2 13.03 3.26 25.53
N GLY A 3 13.76 2.68 24.59
CA GLY A 3 14.15 3.37 23.35
C GLY A 3 13.23 3.01 22.19
N ASP A 4 13.50 3.56 21.03
CA ASP A 4 12.78 3.30 19.78
C ASP A 4 13.57 2.38 18.85
N VAL A 5 12.87 1.63 18.01
CA VAL A 5 13.46 0.69 17.09
C VAL A 5 13.06 1.05 15.66
N GLY A 6 14.03 1.07 14.76
CA GLY A 6 13.82 1.18 13.33
C GLY A 6 14.12 -0.16 12.66
N ILE A 7 13.25 -0.56 11.73
CA ILE A 7 13.41 -1.79 10.93
C ILE A 7 13.35 -1.42 9.46
N ASP A 8 14.46 -1.55 8.77
CA ASP A 8 14.51 -1.50 7.31
C ASP A 8 14.19 -2.86 6.71
N ILE A 9 13.29 -2.90 5.71
CA ILE A 9 12.70 -4.12 5.17
C ILE A 9 13.25 -4.40 3.78
N GLY A 10 14.09 -5.43 3.65
CA GLY A 10 14.49 -5.99 2.38
C GLY A 10 13.72 -7.27 2.02
N ALA A 11 13.81 -7.71 0.77
CA ALA A 11 13.14 -8.93 0.30
C ALA A 11 13.69 -10.22 0.94
N LYS A 12 14.97 -10.25 1.33
CA LYS A 12 15.66 -11.43 1.87
C LYS A 12 16.02 -11.28 3.34
N GLN A 13 16.20 -10.05 3.80
CA GLN A 13 16.60 -9.74 5.16
C GLN A 13 15.97 -8.45 5.65
N VAL A 14 15.89 -8.30 6.95
CA VAL A 14 15.54 -7.06 7.63
C VAL A 14 16.72 -6.60 8.46
N VAL A 15 16.93 -5.29 8.52
CA VAL A 15 17.97 -4.66 9.33
C VAL A 15 17.32 -3.87 10.46
N VAL A 16 17.74 -4.12 11.67
CA VAL A 16 17.12 -3.61 12.89
C VAL A 16 18.12 -2.78 13.66
N THR A 17 17.74 -1.58 14.05
CA THR A 17 18.53 -0.69 14.88
C THR A 17 17.70 -0.20 16.07
N HIS A 18 18.31 -0.14 17.22
CA HIS A 18 17.73 0.42 18.43
C HIS A 18 18.35 1.79 18.74
N ARG A 19 17.51 2.74 19.11
CA ARG A 19 17.92 4.08 19.50
C ARG A 19 17.44 4.38 20.93
N LEU A 20 18.32 4.82 21.80
CA LEU A 20 18.03 5.16 23.19
C LEU A 20 18.71 6.47 23.57
N ALA A 21 17.94 7.44 24.07
CA ALA A 21 18.42 8.74 24.53
C ALA A 21 19.36 9.43 23.51
N GLY A 22 18.97 9.42 22.22
CA GLY A 22 19.74 10.03 21.14
C GLY A 22 20.89 9.17 20.59
N HIS A 23 21.25 8.06 21.25
CA HIS A 23 22.31 7.15 20.81
C HIS A 23 21.77 5.98 20.01
N THR A 24 22.33 5.76 18.83
CA THR A 24 21.97 4.65 17.93
C THR A 24 22.92 3.49 18.16
N HIS A 25 22.37 2.32 18.43
CA HIS A 25 23.14 1.09 18.61
C HIS A 25 23.48 0.45 17.25
N ALA A 26 24.43 -0.48 17.26
CA ALA A 26 24.82 -1.21 16.06
C ALA A 26 23.64 -1.99 15.47
N ALA A 27 23.52 -1.96 14.15
CA ALA A 27 22.47 -2.65 13.42
C ALA A 27 22.68 -4.17 13.47
N LYS A 28 21.56 -4.91 13.51
CA LYS A 28 21.54 -6.38 13.40
C LYS A 28 20.69 -6.76 12.20
N SER A 29 21.10 -7.79 11.48
CA SER A 29 20.35 -8.34 10.35
C SER A 29 19.68 -9.64 10.72
N PHE A 30 18.45 -9.84 10.22
CA PHE A 30 17.68 -11.08 10.35
C PHE A 30 17.16 -11.47 8.97
N GLU A 31 17.09 -12.76 8.68
CA GLU A 31 16.49 -13.26 7.46
C GLU A 31 14.97 -13.02 7.44
N GLN A 32 14.37 -12.87 6.26
CA GLN A 32 12.92 -12.81 6.07
C GLN A 32 12.28 -14.20 6.14
N THR A 33 12.44 -14.86 7.28
CA THR A 33 11.87 -16.18 7.56
C THR A 33 11.06 -16.16 8.86
N THR A 34 10.05 -17.01 8.98
CA THR A 34 9.26 -17.12 10.21
C THR A 34 10.11 -17.42 11.45
N ALA A 35 11.15 -18.22 11.28
CA ALA A 35 12.07 -18.57 12.39
C ALA A 35 12.89 -17.35 12.85
N ALA A 36 13.39 -16.55 11.91
CA ALA A 36 14.14 -15.34 12.21
C ALA A 36 13.22 -14.24 12.79
N HIS A 37 12.00 -14.11 12.30
CA HIS A 37 10.99 -13.21 12.89
C HIS A 37 10.70 -13.56 14.36
N ARG A 38 10.57 -14.84 14.71
CA ARG A 38 10.39 -15.28 16.13
C ARG A 38 11.58 -14.90 17.01
N LYS A 39 12.82 -15.04 16.51
CA LYS A 39 14.02 -14.60 17.24
C LYS A 39 14.01 -13.09 17.44
N LEU A 40 13.73 -12.32 16.41
CA LEU A 40 13.62 -10.86 16.46
C LEU A 40 12.56 -10.43 17.49
N ILE A 41 11.36 -11.02 17.45
CA ILE A 41 10.27 -10.74 18.39
C ILE A 41 10.73 -11.02 19.84
N THR A 42 11.46 -12.10 20.07
CA THR A 42 11.98 -12.44 21.41
C THR A 42 12.97 -11.39 21.90
N GLU A 43 13.88 -10.91 21.04
CA GLU A 43 14.82 -9.83 21.37
C GLU A 43 14.07 -8.52 21.67
N LEU A 44 13.11 -8.16 20.83
CA LEU A 44 12.33 -6.93 21.01
C LEU A 44 11.47 -6.94 22.27
N LYS A 45 10.89 -8.09 22.64
CA LYS A 45 10.16 -8.22 23.91
C LYS A 45 11.05 -8.00 25.14
N ARG A 46 12.33 -8.40 25.09
CA ARG A 46 13.31 -8.12 26.17
C ARG A 46 13.70 -6.65 26.20
N LEU A 47 13.80 -6.03 25.03
CA LEU A 47 14.17 -4.62 24.88
C LEU A 47 13.07 -3.66 25.37
N LYS A 48 11.79 -4.07 25.26
CA LYS A 48 10.60 -3.30 25.62
C LYS A 48 10.60 -1.90 24.95
N PRO A 49 10.67 -1.82 23.61
CA PRO A 49 10.74 -0.53 22.91
C PRO A 49 9.47 0.29 23.11
N GLN A 50 9.60 1.63 23.04
CA GLN A 50 8.45 2.54 23.03
C GLN A 50 7.70 2.45 21.70
N ARG A 51 8.43 2.37 20.59
CA ARG A 51 7.90 2.16 19.23
C ARG A 51 8.85 1.33 18.40
N ILE A 52 8.27 0.59 17.47
CA ILE A 52 8.98 -0.13 16.42
C ILE A 52 8.47 0.44 15.10
N VAL A 53 9.30 1.20 14.41
CA VAL A 53 8.93 1.84 13.15
C VAL A 53 9.50 1.07 11.97
N LEU A 54 8.64 0.81 10.98
CA LEU A 54 8.99 0.22 9.71
C LEU A 54 8.26 0.94 8.58
N GLU A 55 8.85 0.91 7.38
CA GLU A 55 8.30 1.55 6.20
C GLU A 55 7.41 0.59 5.42
N ALA A 56 6.24 1.08 4.93
CA ALA A 56 5.31 0.30 4.11
C ALA A 56 5.82 0.13 2.67
N THR A 57 7.01 -0.48 2.50
CA THR A 57 7.62 -0.68 1.19
C THR A 57 7.26 -2.04 0.60
N GLY A 58 6.54 -2.03 -0.53
CA GLY A 58 6.13 -3.23 -1.26
C GLY A 58 5.21 -4.13 -0.43
N VAL A 59 5.43 -5.45 -0.51
CA VAL A 59 4.64 -6.47 0.20
C VAL A 59 5.39 -7.08 1.40
N TYR A 60 6.69 -6.86 1.48
CA TYR A 60 7.57 -7.58 2.41
C TYR A 60 7.44 -7.16 3.87
N TYR A 61 6.93 -5.95 4.13
CA TYR A 61 6.78 -5.45 5.51
C TYR A 61 5.63 -6.11 6.25
N PHE A 62 4.59 -6.54 5.54
CA PHE A 62 3.29 -6.84 6.13
C PHE A 62 3.35 -8.03 7.10
N ASP A 63 3.96 -9.13 6.71
CA ASP A 63 4.02 -10.35 7.53
C ASP A 63 4.81 -10.10 8.83
N LEU A 64 5.91 -9.35 8.75
CA LEU A 64 6.66 -8.98 9.95
C LEU A 64 5.88 -8.01 10.84
N ALA A 65 5.26 -6.98 10.24
CA ALA A 65 4.44 -6.02 10.99
C ALA A 65 3.28 -6.71 11.72
N LEU A 66 2.61 -7.67 11.06
CA LEU A 66 1.54 -8.46 11.64
C LEU A 66 2.06 -9.34 12.80
N ALA A 67 3.17 -10.05 12.61
CA ALA A 67 3.77 -10.88 13.64
C ALA A 67 4.22 -10.07 14.88
N LEU A 68 4.75 -8.86 14.67
CA LEU A 68 5.10 -7.94 15.76
C LEU A 68 3.85 -7.44 16.49
N PHE A 69 2.79 -7.08 15.75
CA PHE A 69 1.52 -6.64 16.33
C PHE A 69 0.85 -7.76 17.14
N GLU A 70 0.76 -8.97 16.60
CA GLU A 70 0.22 -10.15 17.30
C GLU A 70 1.02 -10.52 18.55
N ALA A 71 2.32 -10.20 18.54
CA ALA A 71 3.18 -10.37 19.72
C ALA A 71 2.97 -9.30 20.82
N GLY A 72 2.06 -8.32 20.60
CA GLY A 72 1.76 -7.22 21.50
C GLY A 72 2.84 -6.13 21.54
N LEU A 73 3.63 -6.00 20.48
CA LEU A 73 4.68 -4.99 20.38
C LEU A 73 4.13 -3.68 19.76
N PRO A 74 4.65 -2.50 20.15
CA PRO A 74 4.18 -1.19 19.69
C PRO A 74 4.67 -0.86 18.28
N VAL A 75 4.03 -1.42 17.28
CA VAL A 75 4.39 -1.26 15.85
C VAL A 75 3.81 0.02 15.28
N ALA A 76 4.59 0.75 14.50
CA ALA A 76 4.14 1.86 13.68
C ALA A 76 4.62 1.66 12.25
N VAL A 77 3.67 1.58 11.31
CA VAL A 77 3.95 1.48 9.86
C VAL A 77 3.83 2.86 9.25
N ILE A 78 4.91 3.36 8.67
CA ILE A 78 4.96 4.72 8.14
C ILE A 78 4.92 4.74 6.61
N ASN A 79 4.44 5.87 6.08
CA ASN A 79 4.39 6.09 4.64
C ASN A 79 5.81 6.30 4.07
N PRO A 80 6.20 5.59 3.00
CA PRO A 80 7.49 5.75 2.34
C PRO A 80 7.83 7.19 1.94
N LYS A 81 6.85 7.97 1.50
CA LYS A 81 7.06 9.38 1.16
C LYS A 81 7.48 10.22 2.37
N SER A 82 6.86 9.98 3.53
CA SER A 82 7.22 10.69 4.78
C SER A 82 8.64 10.38 5.20
N PHE A 83 9.01 9.11 5.17
CA PHE A 83 10.37 8.68 5.48
C PHE A 83 11.40 9.24 4.48
N HIS A 84 11.12 9.18 3.18
CA HIS A 84 11.98 9.73 2.16
C HIS A 84 12.24 11.25 2.34
N HIS A 85 11.22 12.03 2.69
CA HIS A 85 11.41 13.46 2.98
C HIS A 85 12.24 13.68 4.24
N PHE A 86 12.05 12.87 5.27
CA PHE A 86 12.87 12.92 6.47
C PHE A 86 14.34 12.57 6.19
N ALA A 87 14.60 11.49 5.45
CA ALA A 87 15.95 11.11 5.06
C ALA A 87 16.66 12.22 4.24
N LYS A 88 15.93 12.87 3.33
CA LYS A 88 16.43 14.03 2.58
C LYS A 88 16.76 15.22 3.48
N LEU A 89 15.94 15.51 4.48
CA LEU A 89 16.18 16.58 5.44
C LEU A 89 17.50 16.37 6.21
N LYS A 90 17.87 15.11 6.43
CA LYS A 90 19.13 14.75 7.10
C LYS A 90 20.37 14.91 6.23
N LEU A 91 20.20 15.28 4.94
CA LEU A 91 21.28 15.45 3.96
C LEU A 91 22.22 14.24 3.83
N THR A 92 21.72 13.04 4.16
CA THR A 92 22.49 11.80 4.00
C THR A 92 22.65 11.49 2.52
N GLN A 93 23.89 11.42 2.06
CA GLN A 93 24.22 11.10 0.66
C GLN A 93 24.34 9.58 0.43
N SER A 94 24.62 8.83 1.48
CA SER A 94 24.73 7.36 1.41
C SER A 94 23.40 6.70 1.72
N LYS A 95 23.06 5.67 0.97
CA LYS A 95 21.90 4.81 1.23
C LYS A 95 22.40 3.39 1.51
N THR A 96 22.20 2.92 2.74
CA THR A 96 22.49 1.54 3.17
C THR A 96 21.43 1.10 4.18
N ASP A 97 21.10 -0.18 4.19
CA ASP A 97 20.07 -0.73 5.07
C ASP A 97 20.32 -0.42 6.58
N PRO A 98 21.57 -0.46 7.12
CA PRO A 98 21.84 -0.03 8.50
C PRO A 98 21.56 1.45 8.75
N LEU A 99 21.83 2.32 7.78
CA LEU A 99 21.57 3.74 7.88
C LEU A 99 20.06 4.02 7.82
N ASP A 100 19.34 3.34 6.93
CA ASP A 100 17.90 3.48 6.81
C ASP A 100 17.19 2.98 8.07
N ALA A 101 17.62 1.86 8.67
CA ALA A 101 17.13 1.40 9.97
C ALA A 101 17.42 2.41 11.10
N ALA A 102 18.61 3.03 11.12
CA ALA A 102 18.97 4.06 12.09
C ALA A 102 18.11 5.32 11.94
N LEU A 103 17.84 5.75 10.70
CA LEU A 103 16.95 6.87 10.40
C LEU A 103 15.50 6.57 10.77
N LEU A 104 15.03 5.33 10.60
CA LEU A 104 13.69 4.91 11.05
C LEU A 104 13.56 4.96 12.57
N ALA A 105 14.59 4.55 13.31
CA ALA A 105 14.62 4.67 14.77
C ALA A 105 14.64 6.14 15.22
N GLU A 106 15.39 7.01 14.54
CA GLU A 106 15.38 8.45 14.79
C GLU A 106 14.03 9.09 14.42
N TYR A 107 13.39 8.65 13.35
CA TYR A 107 12.04 9.08 12.98
C TYR A 107 11.04 8.75 14.09
N ALA A 108 11.12 7.54 14.66
CA ALA A 108 10.30 7.13 15.80
C ALA A 108 10.43 8.08 16.98
N GLU A 109 11.67 8.37 17.41
CA GLU A 109 11.98 9.24 18.54
C GLU A 109 11.46 10.68 18.34
N ARG A 110 11.56 11.22 17.10
CA ARG A 110 11.23 12.62 16.82
C ARG A 110 9.75 12.89 16.54
N PHE A 111 9.08 11.97 15.87
CA PHE A 111 7.72 12.20 15.35
C PHE A 111 6.65 11.37 16.05
N GLU A 112 7.06 10.42 16.85
CA GLU A 112 6.13 9.56 17.59
C GLU A 112 4.94 9.07 16.73
N PRO A 113 5.19 8.41 15.58
CA PRO A 113 4.12 8.04 14.67
C PRO A 113 3.07 7.17 15.38
N PRO A 114 1.79 7.28 14.99
CA PRO A 114 0.71 6.51 15.61
C PRO A 114 0.96 5.02 15.44
N LEU A 115 0.55 4.24 16.45
CA LEU A 115 0.64 2.79 16.36
C LEU A 115 -0.28 2.25 15.27
N TRP A 116 0.21 1.26 14.58
CA TRP A 116 -0.47 0.60 13.47
C TRP A 116 -1.43 -0.49 13.98
N THR A 117 -2.63 -0.49 13.42
CA THR A 117 -3.59 -1.58 13.56
C THR A 117 -3.74 -2.25 12.21
N PRO A 118 -3.56 -3.57 12.08
CA PRO A 118 -3.72 -4.26 10.81
C PRO A 118 -5.18 -4.15 10.34
N PRO A 119 -5.41 -3.95 9.03
CA PRO A 119 -6.74 -4.10 8.48
C PRO A 119 -7.24 -5.55 8.65
N GLU A 120 -8.54 -5.72 8.80
CA GLU A 120 -9.14 -7.04 8.89
C GLU A 120 -8.85 -7.91 7.66
N PRO A 121 -8.67 -9.24 7.82
CA PRO A 121 -8.33 -10.14 6.71
C PRO A 121 -9.29 -10.05 5.53
N THR A 122 -10.61 -9.95 5.79
CA THR A 122 -11.63 -9.79 4.74
C THR A 122 -11.43 -8.53 3.92
N ARG A 123 -11.05 -7.40 4.55
CA ARG A 123 -10.77 -6.13 3.87
C ARG A 123 -9.50 -6.22 3.02
N LEU A 124 -8.47 -6.91 3.51
CA LEU A 124 -7.25 -7.16 2.75
C LEU A 124 -7.52 -8.03 1.53
N ALA A 125 -8.29 -9.12 1.70
CA ALA A 125 -8.68 -9.99 0.60
C ALA A 125 -9.50 -9.23 -0.46
N LEU A 126 -10.44 -8.39 -0.04
CA LEU A 126 -11.24 -7.56 -0.96
C LEU A 126 -10.35 -6.58 -1.73
N ARG A 127 -9.37 -5.94 -1.07
CA ARG A 127 -8.40 -5.05 -1.73
C ARG A 127 -7.60 -5.79 -2.79
N ASP A 128 -7.07 -6.96 -2.45
CA ASP A 128 -6.20 -7.71 -3.36
C ASP A 128 -6.98 -8.24 -4.56
N ILE A 129 -8.24 -8.68 -4.35
CA ILE A 129 -9.15 -9.05 -5.44
C ILE A 129 -9.47 -7.84 -6.32
N GLY A 130 -9.82 -6.70 -5.75
CA GLY A 130 -10.13 -5.48 -6.49
C GLY A 130 -8.97 -5.00 -7.34
N ARG A 131 -7.76 -5.00 -6.79
CA ARG A 131 -6.52 -4.68 -7.53
C ARG A 131 -6.27 -5.65 -8.69
N GLN A 132 -6.51 -6.94 -8.48
CA GLN A 132 -6.37 -7.93 -9.54
C GLN A 132 -7.42 -7.76 -10.65
N ILE A 133 -8.67 -7.46 -10.31
CA ILE A 133 -9.73 -7.12 -11.28
C ILE A 133 -9.32 -5.92 -12.12
N ASN A 134 -8.82 -4.85 -11.50
CA ASN A 134 -8.35 -3.65 -12.20
C ASN A 134 -7.21 -3.96 -13.17
N ARG A 135 -6.22 -4.76 -12.75
CA ARG A 135 -5.11 -5.19 -13.59
C ARG A 135 -5.59 -6.00 -14.81
N LEU A 136 -6.45 -6.98 -14.59
CA LEU A 136 -7.00 -7.81 -15.66
C LEU A 136 -7.87 -6.98 -16.63
N THR A 137 -8.63 -6.00 -16.12
CA THR A 137 -9.44 -5.09 -16.92
C THR A 137 -8.57 -4.22 -17.82
N ALA A 138 -7.45 -3.70 -17.33
CA ALA A 138 -6.49 -2.95 -18.13
C ALA A 138 -5.87 -3.83 -19.23
N THR A 139 -5.46 -5.06 -18.91
CA THR A 139 -4.93 -6.04 -19.90
C THR A 139 -5.98 -6.37 -20.96
N ARG A 140 -7.23 -6.59 -20.55
CA ARG A 140 -8.35 -6.83 -21.50
C ARG A 140 -8.58 -5.65 -22.43
N THR A 141 -8.50 -4.43 -21.94
CA THR A 141 -8.63 -3.22 -22.77
C THR A 141 -7.51 -3.16 -23.80
N GLN A 142 -6.28 -3.47 -23.40
CA GLN A 142 -5.15 -3.53 -24.34
C GLN A 142 -5.35 -4.62 -25.41
N ALA A 143 -5.83 -5.82 -25.02
CA ALA A 143 -6.15 -6.90 -25.96
C ALA A 143 -7.25 -6.49 -26.95
N LYS A 144 -8.32 -5.83 -26.49
CA LYS A 144 -9.37 -5.28 -27.37
C LYS A 144 -8.83 -4.26 -28.37
N ASN A 145 -7.92 -3.38 -27.95
CA ASN A 145 -7.30 -2.40 -28.83
C ASN A 145 -6.40 -3.09 -29.89
N ARG A 146 -5.65 -4.15 -29.50
CA ARG A 146 -4.86 -4.94 -30.45
C ARG A 146 -5.76 -5.67 -31.44
N LEU A 147 -6.83 -6.32 -30.97
CA LEU A 147 -7.81 -6.97 -31.84
C LEU A 147 -8.41 -5.98 -32.85
N HIS A 148 -8.80 -4.79 -32.41
CA HIS A 148 -9.31 -3.74 -33.30
C HIS A 148 -8.29 -3.37 -34.36
N ALA A 149 -7.02 -3.17 -34.00
CA ALA A 149 -5.95 -2.86 -34.94
C ALA A 149 -5.69 -4.00 -35.95
N LEU A 150 -5.75 -5.27 -35.50
CA LEU A 150 -5.61 -6.44 -36.36
C LEU A 150 -6.76 -6.54 -37.36
N CYS A 151 -8.00 -6.30 -36.93
CA CYS A 151 -9.19 -6.33 -37.80
C CYS A 151 -9.21 -5.17 -38.80
N ALA A 152 -8.57 -4.05 -38.54
CA ALA A 152 -8.49 -2.89 -39.43
C ALA A 152 -7.54 -3.10 -40.64
N LYS A 153 -6.64 -4.07 -40.56
CA LYS A 153 -5.71 -4.41 -41.65
C LYS A 153 -6.37 -5.32 -42.70
N ARG A 154 -6.13 -5.05 -43.97
CA ARG A 154 -6.66 -5.89 -45.08
C ARG A 154 -6.04 -7.30 -45.14
N SER A 155 -4.80 -7.46 -44.69
CA SER A 155 -4.05 -8.72 -44.73
C SER A 155 -3.54 -9.07 -43.36
N THR A 156 -4.45 -9.47 -42.47
CA THR A 156 -4.06 -10.00 -41.13
C THR A 156 -4.19 -11.51 -41.15
N PHE A 157 -3.20 -12.22 -40.65
CA PHE A 157 -3.26 -13.66 -40.49
C PHE A 157 -4.36 -14.03 -39.48
N ALA A 158 -5.31 -14.85 -39.90
CA ALA A 158 -6.54 -15.12 -39.14
C ALA A 158 -6.27 -15.64 -37.72
N LEU A 159 -5.23 -16.46 -37.56
CA LEU A 159 -4.82 -16.99 -36.24
C LEU A 159 -4.54 -15.89 -35.20
N LEU A 160 -3.98 -14.74 -35.63
CA LEU A 160 -3.71 -13.63 -34.67
C LEU A 160 -5.00 -12.99 -34.15
N ILE A 161 -6.05 -12.97 -34.97
CA ILE A 161 -7.36 -12.47 -34.57
C ILE A 161 -8.04 -13.46 -33.63
N GLU A 162 -7.92 -14.76 -33.90
CA GLU A 162 -8.46 -15.81 -33.04
C GLU A 162 -7.75 -15.83 -31.68
N ASP A 163 -6.43 -15.74 -31.63
CA ASP A 163 -5.62 -15.68 -30.42
C ASP A 163 -6.03 -14.51 -29.50
N GLU A 164 -6.17 -13.31 -30.06
CA GLU A 164 -6.61 -12.15 -29.26
C GLU A 164 -8.07 -12.29 -28.77
N ARG A 165 -8.95 -12.93 -29.53
CA ARG A 165 -10.33 -13.23 -29.10
C ARG A 165 -10.34 -14.20 -27.93
N GLU A 166 -9.55 -15.27 -28.01
CA GLU A 166 -9.41 -16.26 -26.95
C GLU A 166 -8.81 -15.63 -25.67
N ALA A 167 -7.78 -14.82 -25.84
CA ALA A 167 -7.19 -14.07 -24.72
C ALA A 167 -8.22 -13.15 -24.04
N ILE A 168 -9.06 -12.44 -24.78
CA ILE A 168 -10.13 -11.59 -24.25
C ILE A 168 -11.16 -12.44 -23.50
N ALA A 169 -11.60 -13.57 -24.06
CA ALA A 169 -12.57 -14.47 -23.44
C ALA A 169 -12.03 -15.04 -22.12
N THR A 170 -10.77 -15.44 -22.07
CA THR A 170 -10.08 -15.91 -20.87
C THR A 170 -10.02 -14.81 -19.80
N LEU A 171 -9.68 -13.58 -20.17
CA LEU A 171 -9.65 -12.43 -19.24
C LEU A 171 -11.06 -12.13 -18.69
N ASP A 172 -12.10 -12.19 -19.52
CA ASP A 172 -13.48 -11.98 -19.09
C ASP A 172 -13.92 -13.03 -18.05
N GLN A 173 -13.59 -14.32 -18.28
CA GLN A 173 -13.87 -15.39 -17.31
C GLN A 173 -13.15 -15.17 -15.97
N ARG A 174 -11.87 -14.79 -16.01
CA ARG A 174 -11.07 -14.52 -14.82
C ARG A 174 -11.63 -13.34 -14.02
N ILE A 175 -12.00 -12.24 -14.70
CA ILE A 175 -12.62 -11.07 -14.07
C ILE A 175 -13.94 -11.45 -13.43
N LYS A 176 -14.80 -12.22 -14.13
CA LYS A 176 -16.10 -12.68 -13.60
C LYS A 176 -15.93 -13.50 -12.33
N ARG A 177 -15.00 -14.47 -12.32
CA ARG A 177 -14.71 -15.30 -11.13
C ARG A 177 -14.26 -14.48 -9.95
N LEU A 178 -13.35 -13.49 -10.15
CA LEU A 178 -12.88 -12.62 -9.08
C LEU A 178 -13.98 -11.68 -8.58
N ALA A 179 -14.83 -11.17 -9.46
CA ALA A 179 -15.98 -10.36 -9.07
C ALA A 179 -16.96 -11.14 -8.20
N GLN A 180 -17.21 -12.41 -8.53
CA GLN A 180 -18.03 -13.29 -7.70
C GLN A 180 -17.40 -13.51 -6.32
N ALA A 181 -16.09 -13.79 -6.24
CA ALA A 181 -15.41 -13.94 -4.96
C ALA A 181 -15.47 -12.65 -4.10
N ALA A 182 -15.36 -11.46 -4.74
CA ALA A 182 -15.57 -10.20 -4.05
C ALA A 182 -16.98 -10.07 -3.46
N GLU A 183 -18.01 -10.50 -4.19
CA GLU A 183 -19.39 -10.49 -3.72
C GLU A 183 -19.62 -11.43 -2.53
N GLU A 184 -19.00 -12.61 -2.56
CA GLU A 184 -19.06 -13.56 -1.44
C GLU A 184 -18.41 -12.98 -0.18
N LEU A 185 -17.28 -12.26 -0.31
CA LEU A 185 -16.67 -11.54 0.82
C LEU A 185 -17.57 -10.41 1.34
N LEU A 186 -18.19 -9.65 0.44
CA LEU A 186 -19.10 -8.57 0.82
C LEU A 186 -20.35 -9.09 1.54
N ALA A 187 -20.86 -10.27 1.16
CA ALA A 187 -22.01 -10.89 1.81
C ALA A 187 -21.70 -11.37 3.25
N GLN A 188 -20.43 -11.60 3.59
CA GLN A 188 -19.99 -12.02 4.92
C GLN A 188 -19.78 -10.85 5.89
N ASP A 189 -19.70 -9.62 5.39
CA ASP A 189 -19.45 -8.41 6.20
C ASP A 189 -20.56 -7.38 5.95
N THR A 190 -21.47 -7.22 6.90
CA THR A 190 -22.60 -6.29 6.81
C THR A 190 -22.17 -4.83 6.65
N ALA A 191 -21.04 -4.44 7.24
CA ALA A 191 -20.51 -3.09 7.11
C ALA A 191 -19.97 -2.82 5.70
N LEU A 192 -19.24 -3.78 5.10
CA LEU A 192 -18.80 -3.69 3.71
C LEU A 192 -19.98 -3.73 2.74
N ALA A 193 -21.00 -4.56 3.01
CA ALA A 193 -22.23 -4.61 2.21
C ALA A 193 -22.97 -3.27 2.21
N ALA A 194 -23.08 -2.59 3.35
CA ALA A 194 -23.65 -1.25 3.42
C ALA A 194 -22.80 -0.20 2.68
N GLN A 195 -21.49 -0.26 2.78
CA GLN A 195 -20.56 0.67 2.11
C GLN A 195 -20.65 0.53 0.58
N ILE A 196 -20.76 -0.68 0.04
CA ILE A 196 -20.85 -0.85 -1.42
C ILE A 196 -22.18 -0.33 -1.97
N GLU A 197 -23.28 -0.48 -1.24
CA GLU A 197 -24.57 0.10 -1.64
C GLU A 197 -24.56 1.63 -1.62
N HIS A 198 -23.88 2.25 -0.65
CA HIS A 198 -23.65 3.69 -0.66
C HIS A 198 -22.87 4.16 -1.90
N LEU A 199 -21.81 3.43 -2.30
CA LEU A 199 -21.05 3.76 -3.50
C LEU A 199 -21.89 3.61 -4.77
N ARG A 200 -22.73 2.58 -4.84
CA ARG A 200 -23.63 2.30 -5.98
C ARG A 200 -24.77 3.31 -6.10
N ALA A 201 -25.16 3.96 -5.01
CA ALA A 201 -26.16 5.03 -5.05
C ALA A 201 -25.70 6.27 -5.83
N ALA A 202 -24.39 6.45 -6.03
CA ALA A 202 -23.84 7.54 -6.82
C ALA A 202 -24.08 7.29 -8.32
N LYS A 203 -24.65 8.28 -9.02
CA LYS A 203 -24.95 8.21 -10.45
C LYS A 203 -23.68 7.92 -11.26
N GLY A 204 -23.70 6.88 -12.08
CA GLY A 204 -22.57 6.47 -12.92
C GLY A 204 -21.60 5.47 -12.26
N VAL A 205 -21.79 5.13 -10.99
CA VAL A 205 -20.99 4.11 -10.31
C VAL A 205 -21.68 2.75 -10.46
N GLY A 206 -21.21 1.97 -11.43
CA GLY A 206 -21.64 0.59 -11.61
C GLY A 206 -20.97 -0.36 -10.61
N LYS A 207 -21.45 -1.62 -10.54
CA LYS A 207 -20.99 -2.65 -9.61
C LYS A 207 -19.47 -2.84 -9.60
N ALA A 208 -18.86 -2.97 -10.78
CA ALA A 208 -17.40 -3.13 -10.91
C ALA A 208 -16.63 -1.94 -10.37
N SER A 209 -17.09 -0.71 -10.67
CA SER A 209 -16.47 0.52 -10.16
C SER A 209 -16.63 0.63 -8.64
N ALA A 210 -17.79 0.25 -8.09
CA ALA A 210 -18.03 0.24 -6.66
C ALA A 210 -17.09 -0.74 -5.93
N ILE A 211 -16.92 -1.96 -6.45
CA ILE A 211 -15.96 -2.94 -5.92
C ILE A 211 -14.53 -2.38 -5.96
N ALA A 212 -14.12 -1.81 -7.09
CA ALA A 212 -12.78 -1.25 -7.24
C ALA A 212 -12.50 -0.10 -6.26
N LEU A 213 -13.47 0.80 -6.06
CA LEU A 213 -13.37 1.90 -5.10
C LEU A 213 -13.36 1.38 -3.66
N LEU A 214 -14.29 0.50 -3.31
CA LEU A 214 -14.37 -0.07 -1.95
C LEU A 214 -13.10 -0.83 -1.59
N ALA A 215 -12.54 -1.59 -2.54
CA ALA A 215 -11.30 -2.33 -2.35
C ALA A 215 -10.12 -1.44 -1.89
N GLU A 216 -10.01 -0.23 -2.39
CA GLU A 216 -8.96 0.72 -1.96
C GLU A 216 -9.35 1.48 -0.68
N LEU A 217 -10.63 1.75 -0.47
CA LEU A 217 -11.09 2.54 0.67
C LEU A 217 -11.25 1.73 1.96
N CYS A 218 -11.61 0.44 1.85
CA CYS A 218 -11.94 -0.40 3.02
C CYS A 218 -10.74 -0.69 3.95
N VAL A 219 -9.52 -0.55 3.45
CA VAL A 219 -8.28 -0.74 4.24
C VAL A 219 -7.75 0.57 4.85
N LEU A 220 -8.36 1.70 4.52
CA LEU A 220 -7.98 2.98 5.11
C LEU A 220 -8.46 3.08 6.56
N PRO A 221 -7.71 3.79 7.42
CA PRO A 221 -8.16 4.07 8.78
C PRO A 221 -9.52 4.77 8.80
N GLN A 222 -10.46 4.27 9.60
CA GLN A 222 -11.84 4.76 9.65
C GLN A 222 -11.97 6.21 10.14
N HIS A 223 -10.97 6.74 10.83
CA HIS A 223 -10.96 8.12 11.34
C HIS A 223 -10.58 9.17 10.28
N LEU A 224 -10.26 8.75 9.05
CA LEU A 224 -9.89 9.68 7.99
C LEU A 224 -11.10 10.53 7.56
N ARG A 225 -10.87 11.85 7.48
CA ARG A 225 -11.85 12.80 6.96
C ARG A 225 -11.78 12.89 5.44
N ALA A 226 -12.87 13.33 4.81
CA ALA A 226 -12.96 13.43 3.35
C ALA A 226 -11.77 14.16 2.67
N PRO A 227 -11.20 15.27 3.19
CA PRO A 227 -10.02 15.89 2.60
C PRO A 227 -8.77 14.99 2.64
N GLN A 228 -8.64 14.14 3.66
CA GLN A 228 -7.52 13.20 3.77
C GLN A 228 -7.67 12.05 2.77
N VAL A 229 -8.90 11.55 2.56
CA VAL A 229 -9.21 10.56 1.53
C VAL A 229 -8.96 11.14 0.14
N SER A 230 -9.39 12.38 -0.13
CA SER A 230 -9.11 13.05 -1.40
C SER A 230 -7.61 13.21 -1.66
N ARG A 231 -6.82 13.53 -0.62
CA ARG A 231 -5.36 13.59 -0.71
C ARG A 231 -4.75 12.22 -0.96
N TYR A 232 -5.26 11.18 -0.30
CA TYR A 232 -4.83 9.81 -0.53
C TYR A 232 -5.06 9.38 -2.00
N ALA A 233 -6.19 9.77 -2.58
CA ALA A 233 -6.52 9.53 -3.98
C ALA A 233 -5.79 10.47 -4.97
N GLY A 234 -4.99 11.43 -4.50
CA GLY A 234 -4.31 12.42 -5.35
C GLY A 234 -5.23 13.44 -6.01
N LEU A 235 -6.42 13.62 -5.45
CA LEU A 235 -7.46 14.56 -5.92
C LEU A 235 -7.39 15.92 -5.23
N ASP A 236 -6.46 16.12 -4.31
CA ASP A 236 -6.23 17.42 -3.67
C ASP A 236 -5.64 18.43 -4.67
N VAL A 237 -6.00 19.69 -4.48
CA VAL A 237 -5.53 20.77 -5.34
C VAL A 237 -4.18 21.27 -4.85
N ARG A 238 -3.18 21.23 -5.73
CA ARG A 238 -1.88 21.84 -5.50
C ARG A 238 -1.90 23.29 -5.97
N LEU A 239 -1.79 24.21 -5.05
CA LEU A 239 -1.61 25.64 -5.32
C LEU A 239 -0.11 25.96 -5.37
N THR A 240 0.27 26.86 -6.26
CA THR A 240 1.65 27.38 -6.34
C THR A 240 1.56 28.89 -6.41
N GLN A 241 1.73 29.53 -5.25
CA GLN A 241 1.67 30.97 -5.08
C GLN A 241 2.91 31.38 -4.28
N SER A 242 3.60 32.41 -4.73
CA SER A 242 4.76 32.98 -4.04
C SER A 242 4.86 34.47 -4.33
N GLY A 243 4.67 35.29 -3.30
CA GLY A 243 4.68 36.75 -3.41
C GLY A 243 3.66 37.27 -4.44
N SER A 244 4.01 38.38 -5.09
CA SER A 244 3.19 38.98 -6.15
C SER A 244 3.52 38.46 -7.56
N SER A 245 4.58 37.63 -7.71
CA SER A 245 5.09 37.23 -9.01
C SER A 245 4.69 35.83 -9.49
N ILE A 246 4.22 34.98 -8.58
CA ILE A 246 3.85 33.60 -8.93
C ILE A 246 2.44 33.34 -8.42
N ASP A 247 1.49 33.28 -9.35
CA ASP A 247 0.12 32.78 -9.11
C ASP A 247 -0.26 31.85 -10.26
N ARG A 248 -0.15 30.54 -10.01
CA ARG A 248 -0.44 29.52 -11.02
C ARG A 248 -1.80 28.87 -10.73
N PRO A 249 -2.60 28.58 -11.79
CA PRO A 249 -3.86 27.86 -11.63
C PRO A 249 -3.66 26.55 -10.85
N GLY A 250 -4.57 26.29 -9.92
CA GLY A 250 -4.57 25.05 -9.14
C GLY A 250 -4.63 23.81 -10.04
N ARG A 251 -3.85 22.79 -9.71
CA ARG A 251 -3.82 21.51 -10.43
C ARG A 251 -3.98 20.37 -9.45
N LEU A 252 -4.61 19.27 -9.88
CA LEU A 252 -4.66 18.05 -9.08
C LEU A 252 -3.23 17.59 -8.77
N SER A 253 -3.00 17.20 -7.51
CA SER A 253 -1.67 16.80 -7.04
C SER A 253 -1.14 15.57 -7.76
N LYS A 254 -2.03 14.63 -8.14
CA LYS A 254 -1.73 13.31 -8.71
C LYS A 254 -0.69 12.54 -7.86
N ALA A 255 -0.54 12.92 -6.59
CA ALA A 255 0.44 12.37 -5.66
C ALA A 255 -0.15 11.24 -4.80
N GLY A 256 -1.37 10.79 -5.09
CA GLY A 256 -2.05 9.70 -4.43
C GLY A 256 -1.52 8.32 -4.82
N HIS A 257 -2.14 7.33 -4.23
CA HIS A 257 -1.95 5.90 -4.55
C HIS A 257 -2.76 5.50 -5.78
#